data_a7ce72746c9824518aea72e465d670e3
#
_entry.id   a7ce72746c9824518aea72e465d670e3
#
_cell.length_a   1.000
_cell.length_b   1.000
_cell.length_c   1.000
_cell.angle_alpha   90.00
_cell.angle_beta   90.00
_cell.angle_gamma   90.00
#
_symmetry.space_group_name_H-M   'P 1'
#
loop_
_entity.id
_entity.type
_entity.pdbx_description
1 polymer ?
#
loop_
_entity_poly.entity_id
_entity_poly.type
_entity_poly.pdbx_seq_one_letter_code
_entity_poly.pdbx_strand_id
1 'polypeptide(L)'
;KACVDMAYMEQLTGKTGEELADELRGVIFRVPGQTEPDGTPHYVTADEYLSGNVRRKLRQAQRAAEQDPAFAVNVEALTAAQPKDLDASEIEVRLGATWIDKEYIQQFMYETFDTPFYLQRSIEVHYTPFTAEWQISGKNSVGQRDVAAYTTYGTNRANAYKILEDSLNLRDVRIYDTVEDADGKERRVLNAKETTLAAQKQQAIREAFKDWIWRDPERRQALVRQYNEEMNATRPREY
;
A
#
# COMPACT_ATOMS: atom_id res chain seq x y z
N LYS A 1 -8.67 -32.01 -11.92
CA LYS A 1 -8.86 -30.76 -11.18
C LYS A 1 -9.13 -31.13 -9.73
N ALA A 2 -8.36 -30.58 -8.79
CA ALA A 2 -8.65 -30.72 -7.37
C ALA A 2 -9.77 -29.71 -7.04
N CYS A 3 -11.01 -30.12 -7.10
CA CYS A 3 -12.19 -29.34 -6.69
C CYS A 3 -13.11 -30.23 -5.86
N VAL A 4 -13.91 -29.61 -5.00
CA VAL A 4 -14.97 -30.29 -4.27
C VAL A 4 -16.16 -30.42 -5.20
N ASP A 5 -16.55 -31.66 -5.52
CA ASP A 5 -17.72 -31.99 -6.32
C ASP A 5 -18.72 -32.74 -5.43
N MET A 6 -19.64 -31.96 -4.82
CA MET A 6 -20.61 -32.52 -3.87
C MET A 6 -21.54 -33.55 -4.53
N ALA A 7 -22.00 -33.26 -5.76
CA ALA A 7 -22.89 -34.16 -6.46
C ALA A 7 -22.24 -35.54 -6.76
N TYR A 8 -20.95 -35.58 -7.10
CA TYR A 8 -20.18 -36.80 -7.26
C TYR A 8 -19.98 -37.55 -5.94
N MET A 9 -19.74 -36.80 -4.86
CA MET A 9 -19.58 -37.37 -3.51
C MET A 9 -20.88 -38.00 -3.01
N GLU A 10 -22.02 -37.37 -3.26
CA GLU A 10 -23.35 -37.92 -2.97
C GLU A 10 -23.60 -39.27 -3.69
N GLN A 11 -23.25 -39.33 -4.98
CA GLN A 11 -23.37 -40.55 -5.78
C GLN A 11 -22.50 -41.69 -5.24
N LEU A 12 -21.28 -41.39 -4.80
CA LEU A 12 -20.34 -42.38 -4.28
C LEU A 12 -20.72 -42.93 -2.90
N THR A 13 -21.23 -42.04 -2.04
CA THR A 13 -21.46 -42.35 -0.61
C THR A 13 -22.90 -42.74 -0.31
N GLY A 14 -23.84 -42.33 -1.16
CA GLY A 14 -25.28 -42.46 -0.91
C GLY A 14 -25.80 -41.49 0.18
N LYS A 15 -24.99 -40.51 0.62
CA LYS A 15 -25.33 -39.50 1.61
C LYS A 15 -25.81 -38.22 0.92
N THR A 16 -26.56 -37.43 1.64
CA THR A 16 -26.97 -36.08 1.16
C THR A 16 -25.84 -35.08 1.30
N GLY A 17 -25.88 -33.97 0.54
CA GLY A 17 -24.90 -32.89 0.64
C GLY A 17 -24.79 -32.28 2.03
N GLU A 18 -25.91 -32.22 2.77
CA GLU A 18 -25.93 -31.72 4.17
C GLU A 18 -25.15 -32.66 5.10
N GLU A 19 -25.41 -33.98 4.99
CA GLU A 19 -24.67 -35.01 5.77
C GLU A 19 -23.17 -34.99 5.47
N LEU A 20 -22.80 -34.84 4.19
CA LEU A 20 -21.40 -34.71 3.78
C LEU A 20 -20.75 -33.45 4.29
N ALA A 21 -21.46 -32.33 4.25
CA ALA A 21 -20.95 -31.05 4.77
C ALA A 21 -20.69 -31.09 6.29
N ASP A 22 -21.57 -31.77 7.03
CA ASP A 22 -21.41 -31.97 8.47
C ASP A 22 -20.22 -32.90 8.80
N GLU A 23 -20.09 -34.02 8.08
CA GLU A 23 -18.99 -34.96 8.28
C GLU A 23 -17.61 -34.37 7.89
N LEU A 24 -17.60 -33.55 6.88
CA LEU A 24 -16.38 -32.87 6.37
C LEU A 24 -16.20 -31.46 6.95
N ARG A 25 -16.86 -31.18 8.07
CA ARG A 25 -16.75 -29.89 8.75
C ARG A 25 -15.29 -29.57 9.09
N GLY A 26 -14.82 -28.40 8.61
CA GLY A 26 -13.44 -27.98 8.77
C GLY A 26 -12.47 -28.51 7.70
N VAL A 27 -12.89 -29.48 6.88
CA VAL A 27 -12.13 -30.00 5.72
C VAL A 27 -12.58 -29.30 4.44
N ILE A 28 -13.87 -29.06 4.30
CA ILE A 28 -14.47 -28.27 3.24
C ILE A 28 -15.27 -27.11 3.81
N PHE A 29 -15.40 -26.03 3.05
CA PHE A 29 -16.12 -24.82 3.45
C PHE A 29 -17.08 -24.39 2.35
N ARG A 30 -18.32 -24.11 2.72
CA ARG A 30 -19.30 -23.45 1.86
C ARG A 30 -18.88 -22.01 1.66
N VAL A 31 -18.79 -21.56 0.40
CA VAL A 31 -18.39 -20.17 0.08
C VAL A 31 -19.62 -19.27 0.12
N PRO A 32 -19.63 -18.22 0.97
CA PRO A 32 -20.76 -17.31 1.06
C PRO A 32 -21.08 -16.66 -0.28
N GLY A 33 -22.36 -16.70 -0.67
CA GLY A 33 -22.85 -16.05 -1.90
C GLY A 33 -22.45 -16.71 -3.21
N GLN A 34 -21.84 -17.90 -3.17
CA GLN A 34 -21.50 -18.68 -4.36
C GLN A 34 -22.33 -19.96 -4.46
N THR A 35 -22.80 -20.25 -5.67
CA THR A 35 -23.55 -21.46 -6.00
C THR A 35 -23.00 -22.10 -7.28
N GLU A 36 -23.18 -23.39 -7.40
CA GLU A 36 -22.95 -24.14 -8.64
C GLU A 36 -23.99 -23.77 -9.70
N PRO A 37 -23.78 -24.11 -10.98
CA PRO A 37 -24.75 -23.85 -12.06
C PRO A 37 -26.15 -24.43 -11.84
N ASP A 38 -26.26 -25.49 -11.05
CA ASP A 38 -27.53 -26.13 -10.68
C ASP A 38 -28.22 -25.48 -9.47
N GLY A 39 -27.60 -24.42 -8.89
CA GLY A 39 -28.11 -23.67 -7.74
C GLY A 39 -27.71 -24.26 -6.38
N THR A 40 -26.95 -25.36 -6.34
CA THR A 40 -26.45 -25.92 -5.09
C THR A 40 -25.30 -25.07 -4.50
N PRO A 41 -25.05 -25.12 -3.17
CA PRO A 41 -23.97 -24.38 -2.56
C PRO A 41 -22.60 -24.80 -3.11
N HIS A 42 -21.75 -23.79 -3.37
CA HIS A 42 -20.36 -24.01 -3.77
C HIS A 42 -19.47 -24.31 -2.56
N TYR A 43 -18.71 -25.40 -2.62
CA TYR A 43 -17.76 -25.80 -1.57
C TYR A 43 -16.32 -25.80 -2.10
N VAL A 44 -15.40 -25.42 -1.24
CA VAL A 44 -13.95 -25.48 -1.50
C VAL A 44 -13.21 -26.17 -0.36
N THR A 45 -12.01 -26.63 -0.60
CA THR A 45 -11.17 -27.26 0.42
C THR A 45 -10.66 -26.23 1.44
N ALA A 46 -10.30 -26.69 2.65
CA ALA A 46 -9.77 -25.81 3.71
C ALA A 46 -8.53 -25.03 3.26
N ASP A 47 -7.59 -25.67 2.55
CA ASP A 47 -6.36 -25.02 2.06
C ASP A 47 -6.67 -23.89 1.06
N GLU A 48 -7.71 -24.01 0.25
CA GLU A 48 -8.18 -22.98 -0.65
C GLU A 48 -8.96 -21.87 0.09
N TYR A 49 -9.88 -22.27 0.99
CA TYR A 49 -10.70 -21.32 1.70
C TYR A 49 -9.89 -20.44 2.66
N LEU A 50 -8.96 -21.03 3.40
CA LEU A 50 -8.14 -20.39 4.42
C LEU A 50 -6.84 -19.77 3.87
N SER A 51 -6.76 -19.52 2.56
CA SER A 51 -5.66 -18.86 1.86
C SER A 51 -6.15 -17.62 1.08
N GLY A 52 -5.22 -16.89 0.47
CA GLY A 52 -5.52 -15.62 -0.21
C GLY A 52 -5.93 -14.53 0.77
N ASN A 53 -6.82 -13.64 0.40
CA ASN A 53 -7.23 -12.52 1.27
C ASN A 53 -8.19 -13.00 2.38
N VAL A 54 -7.62 -13.53 3.46
CA VAL A 54 -8.37 -14.10 4.60
C VAL A 54 -9.11 -13.04 5.42
N ARG A 55 -8.64 -11.78 5.44
CA ARG A 55 -9.35 -10.68 6.12
C ARG A 55 -10.66 -10.36 5.42
N ARG A 56 -10.65 -10.26 4.09
CA ARG A 56 -11.86 -10.05 3.30
C ARG A 56 -12.83 -11.23 3.45
N LYS A 57 -12.32 -12.46 3.39
CA LYS A 57 -13.11 -13.67 3.56
C LYS A 57 -13.77 -13.72 4.95
N LEU A 58 -13.06 -13.31 6.02
CA LEU A 58 -13.62 -13.25 7.36
C LEU A 58 -14.80 -12.28 7.44
N ARG A 59 -14.66 -11.06 6.88
CA ARG A 59 -15.77 -10.09 6.83
C ARG A 59 -17.00 -10.62 6.06
N GLN A 60 -16.76 -11.34 4.97
CA GLN A 60 -17.84 -11.98 4.22
C GLN A 60 -18.51 -13.10 5.01
N ALA A 61 -17.73 -13.94 5.69
CA ALA A 61 -18.26 -15.02 6.53
C ALA A 61 -19.06 -14.48 7.74
N GLN A 62 -18.59 -13.41 8.38
CA GLN A 62 -19.32 -12.76 9.48
C GLN A 62 -20.69 -12.23 9.03
N ARG A 63 -20.76 -11.55 7.89
CA ARG A 63 -22.04 -11.08 7.31
C ARG A 63 -22.97 -12.23 6.94
N ALA A 64 -22.41 -13.32 6.42
CA ALA A 64 -23.19 -14.50 6.10
C ALA A 64 -23.71 -15.21 7.35
N ALA A 65 -22.92 -15.26 8.42
CA ALA A 65 -23.32 -15.88 9.70
C ALA A 65 -24.43 -15.10 10.43
N GLU A 66 -24.57 -13.79 10.19
CA GLU A 66 -25.71 -13.00 10.67
C GLU A 66 -27.06 -13.47 10.09
N GLN A 67 -27.04 -14.03 8.88
CA GLN A 67 -28.23 -14.51 8.16
C GLN A 67 -28.42 -16.02 8.26
N ASP A 68 -27.31 -16.78 8.26
CA ASP A 68 -27.28 -18.25 8.31
C ASP A 68 -26.22 -18.72 9.31
N PRO A 69 -26.63 -19.23 10.49
CA PRO A 69 -25.72 -19.72 11.54
C PRO A 69 -24.78 -20.83 11.07
N ALA A 70 -25.08 -21.54 9.95
CA ALA A 70 -24.21 -22.54 9.38
C ALA A 70 -22.83 -22.00 9.02
N PHE A 71 -22.69 -20.68 8.76
CA PHE A 71 -21.40 -20.03 8.49
C PHE A 71 -20.56 -19.73 9.75
N ALA A 72 -21.02 -20.07 10.95
CA ALA A 72 -20.22 -19.89 12.17
C ALA A 72 -18.88 -20.63 12.11
N VAL A 73 -18.85 -21.84 11.50
CA VAL A 73 -17.61 -22.60 11.30
C VAL A 73 -16.61 -21.87 10.39
N ASN A 74 -17.09 -21.15 9.38
CA ASN A 74 -16.28 -20.33 8.50
C ASN A 74 -15.63 -19.15 9.27
N VAL A 75 -16.42 -18.49 10.14
CA VAL A 75 -15.93 -17.39 10.98
C VAL A 75 -14.85 -17.88 11.93
N GLU A 76 -15.06 -19.01 12.61
CA GLU A 76 -14.11 -19.60 13.53
C GLU A 76 -12.78 -19.94 12.81
N ALA A 77 -12.86 -20.69 11.72
CA ALA A 77 -11.69 -21.09 10.95
C ALA A 77 -10.92 -19.92 10.34
N LEU A 78 -11.63 -18.91 9.78
CA LEU A 78 -11.00 -17.72 9.24
C LEU A 78 -10.40 -16.81 10.33
N THR A 79 -10.99 -16.77 11.52
CA THR A 79 -10.43 -16.05 12.68
C THR A 79 -9.09 -16.65 13.08
N ALA A 80 -9.01 -17.98 13.15
CA ALA A 80 -7.76 -18.69 13.44
C ALA A 80 -6.71 -18.55 12.33
N ALA A 81 -7.14 -18.35 11.09
CA ALA A 81 -6.27 -18.19 9.93
C ALA A 81 -5.76 -16.76 9.70
N GLN A 82 -6.17 -15.77 10.52
CA GLN A 82 -5.72 -14.39 10.32
C GLN A 82 -4.22 -14.25 10.53
N PRO A 83 -3.50 -13.48 9.68
CA PRO A 83 -2.14 -13.11 9.95
C PRO A 83 -2.07 -12.24 11.22
N LYS A 84 -0.98 -12.38 11.97
CA LYS A 84 -0.70 -11.50 13.12
C LYS A 84 -0.65 -10.06 12.64
N ASP A 85 -1.30 -9.16 13.38
CA ASP A 85 -1.17 -7.73 13.11
C ASP A 85 0.25 -7.25 13.40
N LEU A 86 0.77 -6.47 12.46
CA LEU A 86 2.05 -5.78 12.61
C LEU A 86 1.84 -4.46 13.32
N ASP A 87 2.77 -4.10 14.18
CA ASP A 87 2.81 -2.77 14.79
C ASP A 87 3.65 -1.78 13.95
N ALA A 88 3.66 -0.50 14.36
CA ALA A 88 4.37 0.53 13.61
C ALA A 88 5.87 0.29 13.46
N SER A 89 6.50 -0.44 14.41
CA SER A 89 7.93 -0.76 14.36
C SER A 89 8.26 -1.91 13.40
N GLU A 90 7.26 -2.74 13.10
CA GLU A 90 7.37 -3.87 12.18
C GLU A 90 7.02 -3.48 10.72
N ILE A 91 6.38 -2.31 10.52
CA ILE A 91 5.95 -1.83 9.20
C ILE A 91 7.04 -0.95 8.57
N GLU A 92 7.61 -1.42 7.46
CA GLU A 92 8.54 -0.60 6.69
C GLU A 92 7.77 0.47 5.90
N VAL A 93 8.18 1.74 6.09
CA VAL A 93 7.59 2.90 5.42
C VAL A 93 8.63 3.60 4.58
N ARG A 94 8.27 3.95 3.33
CA ARG A 94 9.12 4.74 2.44
C ARG A 94 8.29 5.74 1.64
N LEU A 95 8.92 6.83 1.24
CA LEU A 95 8.34 7.74 0.26
C LEU A 95 8.03 7.00 -1.05
N GLY A 96 6.88 7.29 -1.64
CA GLY A 96 6.41 6.63 -2.85
C GLY A 96 5.68 5.30 -2.63
N ALA A 97 5.51 4.85 -1.39
CA ALA A 97 4.65 3.72 -1.09
C ALA A 97 3.18 4.06 -1.43
N THR A 98 2.58 3.27 -2.32
CA THR A 98 1.25 3.56 -2.89
C THR A 98 0.08 3.28 -1.94
N TRP A 99 0.33 2.61 -0.81
CA TRP A 99 -0.66 2.38 0.22
C TRP A 99 -0.84 3.58 1.17
N ILE A 100 0.07 4.58 1.11
CA ILE A 100 0.00 5.80 1.90
C ILE A 100 -0.73 6.86 1.07
N ASP A 101 -1.84 7.37 1.60
CA ASP A 101 -2.64 8.38 0.93
C ASP A 101 -1.85 9.68 0.70
N LYS A 102 -2.10 10.31 -0.44
CA LYS A 102 -1.40 11.55 -0.85
C LYS A 102 -1.56 12.69 0.15
N GLU A 103 -2.63 12.69 0.92
CA GLU A 103 -2.92 13.68 1.97
C GLU A 103 -1.87 13.65 3.07
N TYR A 104 -1.37 12.46 3.46
CA TYR A 104 -0.27 12.35 4.41
C TYR A 104 1.06 12.87 3.84
N ILE A 105 1.31 12.61 2.56
CA ILE A 105 2.50 13.14 1.88
C ILE A 105 2.43 14.66 1.79
N GLN A 106 1.26 15.22 1.48
CA GLN A 106 1.05 16.66 1.42
C GLN A 106 1.20 17.31 2.79
N GLN A 107 0.65 16.72 3.83
CA GLN A 107 0.82 17.21 5.21
C GLN A 107 2.29 17.16 5.64
N PHE A 108 2.98 16.05 5.36
CA PHE A 108 4.43 15.93 5.59
C PHE A 108 5.21 17.07 4.91
N MET A 109 4.93 17.31 3.64
CA MET A 109 5.57 18.36 2.85
C MET A 109 5.35 19.73 3.46
N TYR A 110 4.13 20.07 3.85
CA TYR A 110 3.82 21.36 4.43
C TYR A 110 4.48 21.58 5.79
N GLU A 111 4.42 20.58 6.66
CA GLU A 111 4.99 20.66 8.00
C GLU A 111 6.52 20.63 8.00
N THR A 112 7.13 19.75 7.20
CA THR A 112 8.59 19.57 7.20
C THR A 112 9.32 20.70 6.48
N PHE A 113 8.74 21.22 5.38
CA PHE A 113 9.35 22.31 4.61
C PHE A 113 8.87 23.68 5.05
N ASP A 114 8.07 23.76 6.13
CA ASP A 114 7.49 25.02 6.63
C ASP A 114 6.83 25.82 5.49
N THR A 115 6.03 25.12 4.67
CA THR A 115 5.43 25.70 3.47
C THR A 115 4.50 26.85 3.86
N PRO A 116 4.76 28.09 3.39
CA PRO A 116 3.95 29.24 3.73
C PRO A 116 2.46 29.01 3.42
N PHE A 117 1.59 29.34 4.36
CA PHE A 117 0.15 29.08 4.25
C PHE A 117 -0.47 29.61 2.94
N TYR A 118 -0.03 30.81 2.50
CA TYR A 118 -0.53 31.41 1.25
C TYR A 118 -0.09 30.64 -0.02
N LEU A 119 0.94 29.80 0.07
CA LEU A 119 1.41 28.96 -1.04
C LEU A 119 0.82 27.54 -1.02
N GLN A 120 0.23 27.11 0.10
CA GLN A 120 -0.30 25.75 0.22
C GLN A 120 -1.41 25.42 -0.79
N ARG A 121 -2.15 26.44 -1.28
CA ARG A 121 -3.13 26.27 -2.36
C ARG A 121 -2.51 26.11 -3.75
N SER A 122 -1.24 26.45 -3.90
CA SER A 122 -0.52 26.40 -5.18
C SER A 122 0.45 25.22 -5.24
N ILE A 123 0.92 24.76 -4.07
CA ILE A 123 1.88 23.66 -3.95
C ILE A 123 1.12 22.45 -3.42
N GLU A 124 0.73 21.55 -4.31
CA GLU A 124 -0.10 20.39 -3.99
C GLU A 124 0.53 19.10 -4.51
N VAL A 125 0.31 18.03 -3.76
CA VAL A 125 0.73 16.67 -4.14
C VAL A 125 -0.38 16.00 -4.94
N HIS A 126 -0.05 15.51 -6.11
CA HIS A 126 -0.93 14.73 -6.98
C HIS A 126 -0.37 13.33 -7.18
N TYR A 127 -1.25 12.35 -7.19
CA TYR A 127 -0.92 10.96 -7.52
C TYR A 127 -1.85 10.46 -8.61
N THR A 128 -1.28 9.88 -9.66
CA THR A 128 -2.03 9.31 -10.78
C THR A 128 -1.93 7.79 -10.70
N PRO A 129 -2.98 7.07 -10.26
CA PRO A 129 -2.92 5.61 -10.08
C PRO A 129 -2.62 4.83 -11.35
N PHE A 130 -3.07 5.33 -12.51
CA PHE A 130 -2.89 4.67 -13.80
C PHE A 130 -1.41 4.59 -14.22
N THR A 131 -0.63 5.65 -14.00
CA THR A 131 0.80 5.71 -14.33
C THR A 131 1.69 5.44 -13.12
N ALA A 132 1.11 5.37 -11.93
CA ALA A 132 1.81 5.32 -10.64
C ALA A 132 2.79 6.50 -10.45
N GLU A 133 2.45 7.67 -11.02
CA GLU A 133 3.28 8.87 -10.95
C GLU A 133 2.80 9.86 -9.88
N TRP A 134 3.78 10.39 -9.16
CA TRP A 134 3.61 11.49 -8.23
C TRP A 134 4.07 12.79 -8.87
N GLN A 135 3.31 13.85 -8.66
CA GLN A 135 3.63 15.19 -9.13
C GLN A 135 3.36 16.22 -8.04
N ILE A 136 4.24 17.18 -7.90
CA ILE A 136 4.04 18.34 -7.02
C ILE A 136 3.85 19.56 -7.89
N SER A 137 2.64 20.12 -7.87
CA SER A 137 2.35 21.39 -8.53
C SER A 137 3.01 22.55 -7.80
N GLY A 138 3.25 23.64 -8.49
CA GLY A 138 3.78 24.87 -7.87
C GLY A 138 5.13 24.77 -7.18
N LYS A 139 5.90 23.70 -7.41
CA LYS A 139 7.20 23.43 -6.74
C LYS A 139 8.24 24.54 -6.89
N ASN A 140 8.08 25.45 -7.85
CA ASN A 140 8.96 26.59 -8.05
C ASN A 140 8.38 27.92 -7.54
N SER A 141 7.22 27.88 -6.86
CA SER A 141 6.55 29.09 -6.36
C SER A 141 7.22 29.67 -5.10
N VAL A 142 8.06 28.87 -4.44
CA VAL A 142 8.80 29.31 -3.24
C VAL A 142 10.01 30.12 -3.65
N GLY A 143 10.21 31.26 -2.98
CA GLY A 143 11.34 32.12 -3.24
C GLY A 143 12.69 31.48 -2.89
N GLN A 144 13.74 31.82 -3.63
CA GLN A 144 15.09 31.26 -3.44
C GLN A 144 15.71 31.54 -2.06
N ARG A 145 15.13 32.47 -1.29
CA ARG A 145 15.56 32.81 0.08
C ARG A 145 14.92 31.90 1.14
N ASP A 146 14.01 31.02 0.76
CA ASP A 146 13.41 30.09 1.67
C ASP A 146 14.44 29.06 2.16
N VAL A 147 14.71 29.09 3.46
CA VAL A 147 15.77 28.29 4.09
C VAL A 147 15.42 26.81 4.06
N ALA A 148 14.16 26.44 4.34
CA ALA A 148 13.74 25.05 4.32
C ALA A 148 13.86 24.44 2.93
N ALA A 149 13.37 25.19 1.92
CA ALA A 149 13.34 24.71 0.53
C ALA A 149 14.70 24.66 -0.16
N TYR A 150 15.61 25.58 0.12
CA TYR A 150 16.87 25.73 -0.62
C TYR A 150 18.14 25.47 0.20
N THR A 151 18.03 25.31 1.52
CA THR A 151 19.19 25.08 2.39
C THR A 151 19.04 23.83 3.23
N THR A 152 17.96 23.69 3.98
CA THR A 152 17.78 22.54 4.90
C THR A 152 17.49 21.25 4.12
N TYR A 153 16.48 21.26 3.25
CA TYR A 153 16.00 20.10 2.50
C TYR A 153 16.22 20.20 0.99
N GLY A 154 16.88 21.24 0.52
CA GLY A 154 17.18 21.46 -0.89
C GLY A 154 18.53 22.11 -1.11
N THR A 155 18.80 22.40 -2.39
CA THR A 155 19.96 23.16 -2.87
C THR A 155 19.46 24.25 -3.82
N ASN A 156 20.36 25.18 -4.21
CA ASN A 156 20.03 26.20 -5.21
C ASN A 156 19.69 25.62 -6.59
N ARG A 157 20.14 24.38 -6.87
CA ARG A 157 19.91 23.68 -8.15
C ARG A 157 18.71 22.74 -8.13
N ALA A 158 18.30 22.28 -6.94
CA ALA A 158 17.12 21.46 -6.72
C ALA A 158 16.53 21.76 -5.36
N ASN A 159 15.38 22.41 -5.32
CA ASN A 159 14.70 22.71 -4.07
C ASN A 159 14.05 21.45 -3.44
N ALA A 160 13.62 21.56 -2.19
CA ALA A 160 13.05 20.47 -1.42
C ALA A 160 11.84 19.80 -2.12
N TYR A 161 10.98 20.58 -2.77
CA TYR A 161 9.78 20.07 -3.45
C TYR A 161 10.14 19.21 -4.66
N LYS A 162 11.16 19.64 -5.43
CA LYS A 162 11.67 18.85 -6.55
C LYS A 162 12.32 17.54 -6.08
N ILE A 163 13.11 17.61 -5.02
CA ILE A 163 13.76 16.43 -4.43
C ILE A 163 12.71 15.47 -3.85
N LEU A 164 11.65 15.99 -3.20
CA LEU A 164 10.54 15.18 -2.72
C LEU A 164 9.82 14.47 -3.87
N GLU A 165 9.50 15.19 -4.96
CA GLU A 165 8.87 14.59 -6.14
C GLU A 165 9.70 13.46 -6.74
N ASP A 166 11.01 13.65 -6.87
CA ASP A 166 11.91 12.61 -7.35
C ASP A 166 11.93 11.40 -6.38
N SER A 167 11.92 11.66 -5.07
CA SER A 167 11.89 10.59 -4.05
C SER A 167 10.59 9.78 -4.09
N LEU A 168 9.45 10.45 -4.28
CA LEU A 168 8.14 9.80 -4.42
C LEU A 168 8.08 8.90 -5.66
N ASN A 169 8.75 9.30 -6.74
CA ASN A 169 8.85 8.52 -7.98
C ASN A 169 10.03 7.53 -7.98
N LEU A 170 10.67 7.30 -6.82
CA LEU A 170 11.81 6.38 -6.66
C LEU A 170 12.99 6.73 -7.58
N ARG A 171 13.19 8.00 -7.88
CA ARG A 171 14.28 8.51 -8.70
C ARG A 171 15.37 9.13 -7.82
N ASP A 172 16.61 8.88 -8.15
CA ASP A 172 17.73 9.59 -7.55
C ASP A 172 17.90 10.96 -8.22
N VAL A 173 18.14 11.99 -7.41
CA VAL A 173 18.35 13.35 -7.91
C VAL A 173 19.69 13.40 -8.65
N ARG A 174 19.67 13.93 -9.87
CA ARG A 174 20.86 14.16 -10.70
C ARG A 174 20.86 15.60 -11.22
N ILE A 175 21.96 16.29 -11.01
CA ILE A 175 22.15 17.67 -11.44
C ILE A 175 23.09 17.69 -12.64
N TYR A 176 22.70 18.39 -13.69
CA TYR A 176 23.46 18.50 -14.92
C TYR A 176 23.78 19.96 -15.23
N ASP A 177 24.99 20.19 -15.73
CA ASP A 177 25.39 21.45 -16.33
C ASP A 177 25.27 21.36 -17.85
N THR A 178 24.93 22.47 -18.48
CA THR A 178 25.00 22.60 -19.93
C THR A 178 26.36 23.17 -20.30
N VAL A 179 27.12 22.43 -21.09
CA VAL A 179 28.45 22.81 -21.55
C VAL A 179 28.43 22.86 -23.07
N GLU A 180 28.96 23.93 -23.64
CA GLU A 180 29.14 24.08 -25.08
C GLU A 180 30.45 23.37 -25.48
N ASP A 181 30.41 22.49 -26.46
CA ASP A 181 31.64 21.85 -27.01
C ASP A 181 32.33 22.74 -28.04
N ALA A 182 33.46 22.25 -28.54
CA ALA A 182 34.29 23.02 -29.50
C ALA A 182 33.55 23.32 -30.82
N ASP A 183 32.48 22.60 -31.14
CA ASP A 183 31.66 22.76 -32.35
C ASP A 183 30.41 23.65 -32.08
N GLY A 184 30.29 24.27 -30.89
CA GLY A 184 29.18 25.13 -30.52
C GLY A 184 27.90 24.35 -30.18
N LYS A 185 27.98 23.03 -29.94
CA LYS A 185 26.82 22.21 -29.53
C LYS A 185 26.70 22.11 -28.01
N GLU A 186 25.52 22.36 -27.51
CA GLU A 186 25.24 22.17 -26.11
C GLU A 186 25.18 20.67 -25.73
N ARG A 187 25.89 20.31 -24.66
CA ARG A 187 25.90 18.98 -24.07
C ARG A 187 25.63 19.04 -22.60
N ARG A 188 24.77 18.14 -22.11
CA ARG A 188 24.50 17.98 -20.68
C ARG A 188 25.56 17.10 -20.04
N VAL A 189 26.26 17.62 -19.04
CA VAL A 189 27.30 16.93 -18.28
C VAL A 189 26.85 16.83 -16.82
N LEU A 190 26.97 15.64 -16.23
CA LEU A 190 26.63 15.44 -14.81
C LEU A 190 27.57 16.27 -13.92
N ASN A 191 26.97 17.11 -13.08
CA ASN A 191 27.70 17.82 -12.04
C ASN A 191 27.75 16.93 -10.79
N ALA A 192 28.87 16.24 -10.57
CA ALA A 192 29.02 15.28 -9.47
C ALA A 192 28.90 15.93 -8.10
N LYS A 193 29.45 17.15 -7.92
CA LYS A 193 29.41 17.90 -6.65
C LYS A 193 27.97 18.27 -6.28
N GLU A 194 27.24 18.90 -7.18
CA GLU A 194 25.86 19.33 -6.96
C GLU A 194 24.91 18.13 -6.82
N THR A 195 25.16 17.05 -7.56
CA THR A 195 24.42 15.80 -7.43
C THR A 195 24.63 15.16 -6.05
N THR A 196 25.85 15.14 -5.52
CA THR A 196 26.13 14.62 -4.18
C THR A 196 25.43 15.45 -3.10
N LEU A 197 25.47 16.78 -3.20
CA LEU A 197 24.77 17.67 -2.27
C LEU A 197 23.24 17.41 -2.31
N ALA A 198 22.67 17.32 -3.50
CA ALA A 198 21.22 17.02 -3.65
C ALA A 198 20.85 15.63 -3.13
N ALA A 199 21.70 14.63 -3.31
CA ALA A 199 21.50 13.28 -2.77
C ALA A 199 21.51 13.26 -1.23
N GLN A 200 22.37 14.05 -0.59
CA GLN A 200 22.34 14.22 0.87
C GLN A 200 21.02 14.83 1.36
N LYS A 201 20.49 15.84 0.64
CA LYS A 201 19.17 16.42 0.94
C LYS A 201 18.04 15.42 0.73
N GLN A 202 18.12 14.63 -0.33
CA GLN A 202 17.17 13.55 -0.59
C GLN A 202 17.15 12.53 0.55
N GLN A 203 18.32 12.14 1.07
CA GLN A 203 18.40 11.25 2.21
C GLN A 203 17.81 11.88 3.48
N ALA A 204 18.10 13.15 3.73
CA ALA A 204 17.53 13.89 4.87
C ALA A 204 16.00 13.95 4.82
N ILE A 205 15.41 14.13 3.64
CA ILE A 205 13.95 14.09 3.45
C ILE A 205 13.39 12.68 3.73
N ARG A 206 14.05 11.63 3.25
CA ARG A 206 13.65 10.24 3.52
C ARG A 206 13.67 9.90 5.01
N GLU A 207 14.67 10.34 5.72
CA GLU A 207 14.79 10.16 7.18
C GLU A 207 13.73 10.96 7.93
N ALA A 208 13.55 12.24 7.58
CA ALA A 208 12.52 13.08 8.16
C ALA A 208 11.11 12.47 7.97
N PHE A 209 10.83 11.86 6.83
CA PHE A 209 9.56 11.19 6.59
C PHE A 209 9.34 9.98 7.49
N LYS A 210 10.35 9.13 7.66
CA LYS A 210 10.27 7.97 8.56
C LYS A 210 9.96 8.39 10.00
N ASP A 211 10.57 9.47 10.46
CA ASP A 211 10.33 9.98 11.81
C ASP A 211 8.95 10.63 11.92
N TRP A 212 8.56 11.41 10.93
CA TRP A 212 7.31 12.16 10.92
C TRP A 212 6.09 11.25 10.87
N ILE A 213 6.10 10.22 10.01
CA ILE A 213 4.93 9.40 9.72
C ILE A 213 4.37 8.69 10.96
N TRP A 214 5.25 8.28 11.88
CA TRP A 214 4.89 7.56 13.10
C TRP A 214 4.81 8.44 14.35
N ARG A 215 5.17 9.72 14.28
CA ARG A 215 5.23 10.62 15.44
C ARG A 215 3.87 10.90 16.05
N ASP A 216 2.88 11.19 15.23
CA ASP A 216 1.51 11.46 15.67
C ASP A 216 0.77 10.17 16.01
N PRO A 217 0.18 10.04 17.22
CA PRO A 217 -0.47 8.80 17.65
C PRO A 217 -1.71 8.42 16.82
N GLU A 218 -2.53 9.41 16.41
CA GLU A 218 -3.76 9.16 15.65
C GLU A 218 -3.41 8.70 14.24
N ARG A 219 -2.48 9.39 13.59
CA ARG A 219 -1.96 9.02 12.27
C ARG A 219 -1.31 7.62 12.32
N ARG A 220 -0.50 7.35 13.34
CA ARG A 220 0.14 6.05 13.53
C ARG A 220 -0.90 4.94 13.64
N GLN A 221 -1.94 5.09 14.45
CA GLN A 221 -3.01 4.09 14.59
C GLN A 221 -3.77 3.88 13.28
N ALA A 222 -4.10 4.96 12.57
CA ALA A 222 -4.80 4.89 11.30
C ALA A 222 -3.99 4.13 10.25
N LEU A 223 -2.70 4.45 10.10
CA LEU A 223 -1.82 3.82 9.13
C LEU A 223 -1.49 2.35 9.47
N VAL A 224 -1.30 2.03 10.75
CA VAL A 224 -1.11 0.62 11.18
C VAL A 224 -2.35 -0.21 10.84
N ARG A 225 -3.55 0.31 11.09
CA ARG A 225 -4.80 -0.36 10.73
C ARG A 225 -4.90 -0.54 9.21
N GLN A 226 -4.70 0.52 8.45
CA GLN A 226 -4.76 0.48 6.99
C GLN A 226 -3.78 -0.55 6.42
N TYR A 227 -2.53 -0.53 6.88
CA TYR A 227 -1.52 -1.50 6.42
C TYR A 227 -1.93 -2.95 6.70
N ASN A 228 -2.39 -3.24 7.92
CA ASN A 228 -2.82 -4.58 8.27
C ASN A 228 -4.04 -5.03 7.46
N GLU A 229 -4.99 -4.14 7.18
CA GLU A 229 -6.19 -4.46 6.40
C GLU A 229 -5.92 -4.66 4.91
N GLU A 230 -4.99 -3.90 4.33
CA GLU A 230 -4.75 -3.87 2.89
C GLU A 230 -3.53 -4.70 2.47
N MET A 231 -2.43 -4.57 3.20
CA MET A 231 -1.13 -5.14 2.83
C MET A 231 -0.83 -6.44 3.58
N ASN A 232 -1.25 -6.56 4.84
CA ASN A 232 -1.08 -7.76 5.67
C ASN A 232 -2.39 -8.56 5.74
N ALA A 233 -3.03 -8.78 4.59
CA ALA A 233 -4.37 -9.38 4.49
C ALA A 233 -4.36 -10.80 3.91
N THR A 234 -3.23 -11.25 3.41
CA THR A 234 -3.15 -12.51 2.66
C THR A 234 -2.36 -13.57 3.39
N ARG A 235 -2.86 -14.81 3.29
CA ARG A 235 -2.16 -16.01 3.73
C ARG A 235 -1.81 -16.89 2.50
N PRO A 236 -0.57 -17.38 2.37
CA PRO A 236 -0.22 -18.31 1.31
C PRO A 236 -1.01 -19.62 1.45
N ARG A 237 -1.24 -20.31 0.33
CA ARG A 237 -1.84 -21.63 0.33
C ARG A 237 -0.79 -22.64 0.81
N GLU A 238 -1.16 -23.44 1.80
CA GLU A 238 -0.35 -24.56 2.30
C GLU A 238 -0.85 -25.86 1.62
N TYR A 239 0.07 -26.63 1.06
CA TYR A 239 -0.24 -27.90 0.36
C TYR A 239 0.15 -29.09 1.22
#